data_a753d4d28d517aa8c027244c7f759367
#
_entry.id   a753d4d28d517aa8c027244c7f759367
#
_cell.length_a   1.000
_cell.length_b   1.000
_cell.length_c   1.000
_cell.angle_alpha   90.00
_cell.angle_beta   90.00
_cell.angle_gamma   90.00
#
_symmetry.space_group_name_H-M   'P 1'
#
loop_
_entity.id
_entity.type
_entity.pdbx_description
1 polymer ?
#
loop_
_entity_poly.entity_id
_entity_poly.type
_entity_poly.pdbx_seq_one_letter_code
_entity_poly.pdbx_strand_id
1 'polypeptide(L)'
;MLRRLEELDRVDAALGLGALPYGVPAGSRLPPPPRRRWVTVLMGSTVLVLLMGVVVALAPQAAPLRDLLGLQRYGERPPYVAGEGTYAFLATQPGSDEPVGYDPCTTIEVLVNPEGAPRDHRELVDTAFARVGAATGLDLRVVGETDDRDTDRIDAAGVPEPVLVLWSDEDEQPDLAGDVAGYAGSVATGGSRTSYVTGVVVLDVDAFAQMGTQPGGAAYRQAVVEHEVGHLVGLDHVDDPGELMYPETGATTEFGPGDLEGLGRLGAVPCG
;
A
#
# COMPACT_ATOMS: atom_id res chain seq x y z
N MET A 1 -18.35 58.76 48.60
CA MET A 1 -19.00 58.06 47.50
C MET A 1 -19.82 58.98 46.62
N LEU A 2 -20.61 59.88 47.18
CA LEU A 2 -21.46 60.87 46.46
C LEU A 2 -20.69 61.84 45.54
N ARG A 3 -19.51 62.35 45.95
CA ARG A 3 -18.68 63.24 45.11
C ARG A 3 -18.18 62.63 43.81
N ARG A 4 -18.05 61.36 43.76
CA ARG A 4 -17.53 60.64 42.55
C ARG A 4 -18.64 60.45 41.52
N LEU A 5 -19.91 60.38 41.94
CA LEU A 5 -21.08 60.31 41.07
C LEU A 5 -21.36 61.63 40.40
N GLU A 6 -21.25 62.74 41.17
CA GLU A 6 -21.42 64.07 40.61
C GLU A 6 -20.33 64.49 39.61
N GLU A 7 -19.13 63.91 39.75
CA GLU A 7 -18.01 64.11 38.81
C GLU A 7 -18.22 63.35 37.52
N LEU A 8 -18.77 62.13 37.59
CA LEU A 8 -19.15 61.34 36.42
C LEU A 8 -20.31 61.95 35.63
N ASP A 9 -21.34 62.44 36.33
CA ASP A 9 -22.46 63.16 35.69
C ASP A 9 -22.00 64.43 34.97
N ARG A 10 -21.00 65.11 35.52
CA ARG A 10 -20.46 66.36 34.95
C ARG A 10 -19.60 66.06 33.71
N VAL A 11 -18.88 64.93 33.70
CA VAL A 11 -18.07 64.45 32.55
C VAL A 11 -19.01 63.99 31.45
N ASP A 12 -20.09 63.25 31.77
CA ASP A 12 -21.06 62.74 30.81
C ASP A 12 -21.84 63.94 30.14
N ALA A 13 -22.19 64.95 30.89
CA ALA A 13 -22.81 66.17 30.36
C ALA A 13 -21.85 66.98 29.48
N ALA A 14 -20.53 66.96 29.78
CA ALA A 14 -19.53 67.74 29.03
C ALA A 14 -19.09 67.03 27.75
N LEU A 15 -19.12 65.69 27.72
CA LEU A 15 -18.68 64.85 26.57
C LEU A 15 -19.82 64.38 25.66
N GLY A 16 -21.09 64.69 26.02
CA GLY A 16 -22.24 64.41 25.16
C GLY A 16 -22.52 62.92 24.92
N LEU A 17 -22.08 62.06 25.84
CA LEU A 17 -22.24 60.63 25.70
C LEU A 17 -23.69 60.11 25.85
N GLY A 18 -24.62 61.01 26.29
CA GLY A 18 -26.05 60.70 26.43
C GLY A 18 -26.95 61.30 25.35
N ALA A 19 -26.44 62.15 24.46
CA ALA A 19 -27.23 62.79 23.42
C ALA A 19 -27.11 62.03 22.10
N LEU A 20 -28.00 61.08 21.83
CA LEU A 20 -28.25 60.69 20.47
C LEU A 20 -28.71 61.92 19.67
N PRO A 21 -28.05 62.28 18.56
CA PRO A 21 -28.48 63.39 17.75
C PRO A 21 -29.89 63.12 17.21
N TYR A 22 -30.86 63.85 17.71
CA TYR A 22 -32.19 63.90 17.11
C TYR A 22 -32.05 64.51 15.71
N GLY A 23 -32.24 63.61 14.68
CA GLY A 23 -32.25 64.09 13.31
C GLY A 23 -31.44 63.26 12.35
N VAL A 24 -31.66 61.92 12.32
CA VAL A 24 -31.33 61.18 11.15
C VAL A 24 -32.44 61.42 10.12
N PRO A 25 -32.18 62.06 8.96
CA PRO A 25 -33.19 62.25 7.93
C PRO A 25 -33.69 60.88 7.48
N ALA A 26 -35.01 60.66 7.50
CA ALA A 26 -35.69 59.50 7.03
C ALA A 26 -35.39 59.31 5.52
N GLY A 27 -34.36 58.56 5.18
CA GLY A 27 -33.97 58.35 3.77
C GLY A 27 -32.60 57.80 3.53
N SER A 28 -31.68 57.73 4.49
CA SER A 28 -30.40 57.08 4.31
C SER A 28 -30.58 55.56 4.36
N ARG A 29 -30.88 54.97 3.21
CA ARG A 29 -30.75 53.50 3.02
C ARG A 29 -29.27 53.16 3.27
N LEU A 30 -28.99 52.44 4.35
CA LEU A 30 -27.69 51.81 4.54
C LEU A 30 -27.33 51.06 3.24
N PRO A 31 -26.13 51.23 2.69
CA PRO A 31 -25.72 50.44 1.55
C PRO A 31 -25.88 48.95 1.90
N PRO A 32 -26.44 48.14 1.00
CA PRO A 32 -26.57 46.70 1.26
C PRO A 32 -25.20 46.18 1.62
N PRO A 33 -25.11 45.24 2.61
CA PRO A 33 -23.84 44.67 2.99
C PRO A 33 -23.16 44.10 1.72
N PRO A 34 -21.83 44.24 1.58
CA PRO A 34 -21.15 43.74 0.39
C PRO A 34 -21.53 42.26 0.21
N ARG A 35 -22.28 42.00 -0.86
CA ARG A 35 -22.66 40.63 -1.18
C ARG A 35 -21.39 39.83 -1.14
N ARG A 36 -21.38 38.76 -0.36
CA ARG A 36 -20.25 37.85 -0.08
C ARG A 36 -19.81 37.14 -1.37
N ARG A 37 -19.26 37.93 -2.31
CA ARG A 37 -18.70 37.39 -3.60
C ARG A 37 -17.65 36.33 -3.34
N TRP A 38 -17.01 36.33 -2.18
CA TRP A 38 -16.04 35.32 -1.75
C TRP A 38 -16.66 33.93 -1.57
N VAL A 39 -17.89 33.84 -1.05
CA VAL A 39 -18.56 32.54 -0.87
C VAL A 39 -18.94 31.96 -2.22
N THR A 40 -19.40 32.75 -3.16
CA THR A 40 -19.72 32.30 -4.52
C THR A 40 -18.46 31.93 -5.31
N VAL A 41 -17.35 32.64 -5.13
CA VAL A 41 -16.07 32.29 -5.75
C VAL A 41 -15.50 31.03 -5.15
N LEU A 42 -15.52 30.86 -3.81
CA LEU A 42 -15.08 29.64 -3.12
C LEU A 42 -15.95 28.44 -3.50
N MET A 43 -17.27 28.56 -3.50
CA MET A 43 -18.15 27.47 -3.93
C MET A 43 -17.95 27.11 -5.41
N GLY A 44 -17.77 28.11 -6.28
CA GLY A 44 -17.51 27.89 -7.71
C GLY A 44 -16.17 27.20 -7.95
N SER A 45 -15.11 27.59 -7.21
CA SER A 45 -13.80 26.93 -7.33
C SER A 45 -13.81 25.50 -6.78
N THR A 46 -14.51 25.24 -5.68
CA THR A 46 -14.66 23.88 -5.13
C THR A 46 -15.40 22.96 -6.09
N VAL A 47 -16.51 23.42 -6.67
CA VAL A 47 -17.26 22.66 -7.68
C VAL A 47 -16.41 22.39 -8.93
N LEU A 48 -15.64 23.38 -9.38
CA LEU A 48 -14.76 23.21 -10.54
C LEU A 48 -13.65 22.19 -10.27
N VAL A 49 -13.04 22.22 -9.08
CA VAL A 49 -12.02 21.24 -8.67
C VAL A 49 -12.61 19.84 -8.59
N LEU A 50 -13.81 19.68 -8.03
CA LEU A 50 -14.50 18.39 -7.97
C LEU A 50 -14.84 17.88 -9.37
N LEU A 51 -15.35 18.73 -10.26
CA LEU A 51 -15.64 18.36 -11.65
C LEU A 51 -14.35 17.99 -12.42
N MET A 52 -13.27 18.74 -12.22
CA MET A 52 -11.97 18.40 -12.79
C MET A 52 -11.47 17.05 -12.28
N GLY A 53 -11.60 16.78 -10.97
CA GLY A 53 -11.28 15.48 -10.38
C GLY A 53 -12.08 14.33 -11.01
N VAL A 54 -13.39 14.52 -11.21
CA VAL A 54 -14.25 13.53 -11.88
C VAL A 54 -13.84 13.32 -13.34
N VAL A 55 -13.49 14.38 -14.05
CA VAL A 55 -13.00 14.29 -15.45
C VAL A 55 -11.67 13.54 -15.51
N VAL A 56 -10.74 13.84 -14.60
CA VAL A 56 -9.45 13.14 -14.52
C VAL A 56 -9.67 11.66 -14.20
N ALA A 57 -10.61 11.33 -13.31
CA ALA A 57 -10.91 9.95 -12.94
C ALA A 57 -11.56 9.13 -14.06
N LEU A 58 -12.45 9.73 -14.86
CA LEU A 58 -13.31 9.00 -15.80
C LEU A 58 -12.93 9.17 -17.28
N ALA A 59 -12.22 10.22 -17.66
CA ALA A 59 -11.88 10.47 -19.07
C ALA A 59 -10.70 9.58 -19.53
N PRO A 60 -10.85 8.78 -20.59
CA PRO A 60 -9.75 7.95 -21.11
C PRO A 60 -8.52 8.78 -21.52
N GLN A 61 -8.72 10.01 -21.99
CA GLN A 61 -7.64 10.93 -22.38
C GLN A 61 -6.82 11.45 -21.19
N ALA A 62 -7.30 11.27 -19.95
CA ALA A 62 -6.61 11.67 -18.74
C ALA A 62 -5.67 10.58 -18.18
N ALA A 63 -5.49 9.44 -18.88
CA ALA A 63 -4.58 8.38 -18.48
C ALA A 63 -3.16 8.90 -18.15
N PRO A 64 -2.49 9.72 -18.98
CA PRO A 64 -1.15 10.22 -18.64
C PRO A 64 -1.10 11.09 -17.38
N LEU A 65 -2.21 11.77 -17.06
CA LEU A 65 -2.30 12.57 -15.83
C LEU A 65 -2.54 11.68 -14.60
N ARG A 66 -3.32 10.60 -14.73
CA ARG A 66 -3.48 9.62 -13.67
C ARG A 66 -2.17 8.90 -13.36
N ASP A 67 -1.40 8.52 -14.39
CA ASP A 67 -0.06 7.95 -14.23
C ASP A 67 0.85 8.90 -13.46
N LEU A 68 0.90 10.18 -13.87
CA LEU A 68 1.71 11.20 -13.21
C LEU A 68 1.30 11.43 -11.74
N LEU A 69 0.02 11.22 -11.41
CA LEU A 69 -0.53 11.39 -10.06
C LEU A 69 -0.53 10.08 -9.26
N GLY A 70 0.00 8.97 -9.80
CA GLY A 70 -0.03 7.66 -9.14
C GLY A 70 -1.45 7.11 -8.94
N LEU A 71 -2.41 7.53 -9.75
CA LEU A 71 -3.83 7.14 -9.63
C LEU A 71 -4.22 6.03 -10.62
N GLN A 72 -3.28 5.51 -11.38
CA GLN A 72 -3.52 4.46 -12.36
C GLN A 72 -2.76 3.20 -11.95
N ARG A 73 -3.49 2.08 -11.92
CA ARG A 73 -2.88 0.77 -11.72
C ARG A 73 -1.96 0.44 -12.90
N TYR A 74 -0.81 -0.15 -12.61
CA TYR A 74 0.12 -0.59 -13.66
C TYR A 74 -0.35 -1.86 -14.36
N GLY A 75 -0.94 -2.82 -13.62
CA GLY A 75 -1.46 -4.07 -14.17
C GLY A 75 -2.98 -4.13 -14.24
N GLU A 76 -3.49 -4.96 -15.14
CA GLU A 76 -4.92 -5.30 -15.16
C GLU A 76 -5.26 -6.22 -13.99
N ARG A 77 -6.48 -6.10 -13.46
CA ARG A 77 -6.97 -7.06 -12.47
C ARG A 77 -7.18 -8.41 -13.16
N PRO A 78 -6.46 -9.46 -12.78
CA PRO A 78 -6.69 -10.76 -13.37
C PRO A 78 -8.05 -11.29 -12.94
N PRO A 79 -8.74 -12.03 -13.82
CA PRO A 79 -9.94 -12.74 -13.43
C PRO A 79 -9.56 -13.89 -12.50
N TYR A 80 -10.31 -14.06 -11.41
CA TYR A 80 -10.24 -15.26 -10.56
C TYR A 80 -11.64 -15.80 -10.34
N VAL A 81 -11.75 -17.10 -10.02
CA VAL A 81 -13.02 -17.74 -9.69
C VAL A 81 -13.14 -17.80 -8.18
N ALA A 82 -14.17 -17.16 -7.64
CA ALA A 82 -14.36 -17.08 -6.21
C ALA A 82 -15.00 -18.36 -5.66
N GLY A 83 -14.50 -18.83 -4.50
CA GLY A 83 -15.11 -19.90 -3.71
C GLY A 83 -14.79 -21.32 -4.19
N GLU A 84 -13.77 -21.52 -5.03
CA GLU A 84 -13.31 -22.85 -5.46
C GLU A 84 -12.14 -23.41 -4.63
N GLY A 85 -11.57 -22.63 -3.70
CA GLY A 85 -10.47 -23.05 -2.84
C GLY A 85 -10.43 -22.25 -1.53
N THR A 86 -9.37 -22.45 -0.76
CA THR A 86 -9.14 -21.78 0.52
C THR A 86 -7.95 -20.81 0.43
N TYR A 87 -8.08 -19.64 1.02
CA TYR A 87 -7.00 -18.66 1.16
C TYR A 87 -7.09 -17.97 2.51
N ALA A 88 -5.96 -17.44 2.95
CA ALA A 88 -5.84 -16.59 4.14
C ALA A 88 -4.90 -15.41 3.85
N PHE A 89 -5.01 -14.36 4.66
CA PHE A 89 -4.14 -13.19 4.57
C PHE A 89 -3.31 -13.02 5.84
N LEU A 90 -2.03 -12.70 5.70
CA LEU A 90 -1.13 -12.40 6.82
C LEU A 90 -1.66 -11.23 7.68
N ALA A 91 -2.30 -10.25 7.05
CA ALA A 91 -2.89 -9.12 7.75
C ALA A 91 -4.11 -8.56 7.01
N THR A 92 -5.05 -8.02 7.79
CA THR A 92 -6.21 -7.30 7.27
C THR A 92 -6.25 -5.86 7.79
N GLN A 93 -7.00 -5.00 7.12
CA GLN A 93 -7.18 -3.62 7.54
C GLN A 93 -7.88 -3.54 8.90
N PRO A 94 -7.54 -2.59 9.77
CA PRO A 94 -8.19 -2.45 11.07
C PRO A 94 -9.73 -2.35 10.96
N GLY A 95 -10.42 -3.32 11.56
CA GLY A 95 -11.89 -3.36 11.57
C GLY A 95 -12.56 -3.79 10.25
N SER A 96 -11.83 -4.42 9.36
CA SER A 96 -12.31 -4.90 8.06
C SER A 96 -11.67 -6.24 7.71
N ASP A 97 -12.31 -7.02 6.83
CA ASP A 97 -11.73 -8.24 6.24
C ASP A 97 -10.93 -7.93 4.95
N GLU A 98 -10.76 -6.66 4.59
CA GLU A 98 -9.93 -6.28 3.45
C GLU A 98 -8.45 -6.56 3.75
N PRO A 99 -7.69 -7.17 2.82
CA PRO A 99 -6.29 -7.48 3.06
C PRO A 99 -5.41 -6.22 3.13
N VAL A 100 -4.31 -6.34 3.86
CA VAL A 100 -3.15 -5.48 3.68
C VAL A 100 -2.38 -6.01 2.48
N GLY A 101 -2.03 -5.16 1.55
CA GLY A 101 -1.29 -5.51 0.34
C GLY A 101 -0.42 -4.35 -0.13
N TYR A 102 0.36 -4.57 -1.17
CA TYR A 102 1.12 -3.52 -1.86
C TYR A 102 0.20 -2.59 -2.65
N ASP A 103 0.62 -1.33 -2.82
CA ASP A 103 -0.08 -0.37 -3.67
C ASP A 103 0.00 -0.79 -5.16
N PRO A 104 -1.13 -1.12 -5.81
CA PRO A 104 -1.13 -1.54 -7.21
C PRO A 104 -0.86 -0.41 -8.22
N CYS A 105 -0.66 0.80 -7.73
CA CYS A 105 -0.33 1.98 -8.52
C CYS A 105 1.14 2.37 -8.43
N THR A 106 1.96 1.55 -7.77
CA THR A 106 3.41 1.71 -7.68
C THR A 106 4.14 0.49 -8.23
N THR A 107 5.34 0.68 -8.76
CA THR A 107 6.25 -0.41 -9.09
C THR A 107 6.91 -0.89 -7.81
N ILE A 108 6.90 -2.21 -7.60
CA ILE A 108 7.60 -2.87 -6.50
C ILE A 108 8.91 -3.39 -7.07
N GLU A 109 9.99 -2.69 -6.74
CA GLU A 109 11.33 -3.06 -7.18
C GLU A 109 11.90 -4.19 -6.32
N VAL A 110 12.57 -5.14 -6.96
CA VAL A 110 13.15 -6.34 -6.35
C VAL A 110 14.62 -6.43 -6.71
N LEU A 111 15.47 -6.57 -5.71
CA LEU A 111 16.89 -6.91 -5.86
C LEU A 111 17.15 -8.35 -5.43
N VAL A 112 18.09 -8.99 -6.07
CA VAL A 112 18.46 -10.39 -5.81
C VAL A 112 19.91 -10.45 -5.36
N ASN A 113 20.19 -11.02 -4.20
CA ASN A 113 21.53 -11.41 -3.82
C ASN A 113 21.81 -12.85 -4.31
N PRO A 114 22.75 -13.06 -5.25
CA PRO A 114 23.01 -14.37 -5.82
C PRO A 114 23.96 -15.24 -4.98
N GLU A 115 24.45 -14.76 -3.84
CA GLU A 115 25.38 -15.52 -2.98
C GLU A 115 24.66 -16.76 -2.41
N GLY A 116 25.24 -17.93 -2.55
CA GLY A 116 24.65 -19.20 -2.15
C GLY A 116 23.55 -19.73 -3.07
N ALA A 117 23.09 -18.93 -4.04
CA ALA A 117 21.99 -19.28 -4.93
C ALA A 117 22.33 -20.44 -5.89
N PRO A 118 21.35 -21.23 -6.32
CA PRO A 118 21.52 -22.20 -7.39
C PRO A 118 21.79 -21.49 -8.73
N ARG A 119 22.37 -22.21 -9.69
CA ARG A 119 22.78 -21.60 -10.98
C ARG A 119 21.59 -21.03 -11.78
N ASP A 120 20.41 -21.55 -11.57
CA ASP A 120 19.16 -21.17 -12.22
C ASP A 120 18.33 -20.15 -11.40
N HIS A 121 18.93 -19.56 -10.36
CA HIS A 121 18.26 -18.63 -9.44
C HIS A 121 17.51 -17.51 -10.16
N ARG A 122 18.09 -16.93 -11.20
CA ARG A 122 17.46 -15.84 -11.97
C ARG A 122 16.15 -16.29 -12.61
N GLU A 123 16.15 -17.48 -13.24
CA GLU A 123 14.95 -18.05 -13.85
C GLU A 123 13.88 -18.37 -12.80
N LEU A 124 14.27 -18.91 -11.63
CA LEU A 124 13.37 -19.19 -10.51
C LEU A 124 12.70 -17.92 -10.02
N VAL A 125 13.48 -16.87 -9.75
CA VAL A 125 12.97 -15.59 -9.25
C VAL A 125 12.11 -14.89 -10.30
N ASP A 126 12.62 -14.71 -11.52
CA ASP A 126 11.88 -14.03 -12.60
C ASP A 126 10.53 -14.73 -12.86
N THR A 127 10.50 -16.08 -12.84
CA THR A 127 9.26 -16.85 -13.04
C THR A 127 8.28 -16.65 -11.88
N ALA A 128 8.75 -16.72 -10.63
CA ALA A 128 7.87 -16.54 -9.46
C ALA A 128 7.24 -15.14 -9.42
N PHE A 129 8.07 -14.11 -9.58
CA PHE A 129 7.57 -12.73 -9.59
C PHE A 129 6.64 -12.45 -10.79
N ALA A 130 6.92 -13.01 -11.97
CA ALA A 130 6.04 -12.91 -13.13
C ALA A 130 4.67 -13.58 -12.88
N ARG A 131 4.64 -14.79 -12.28
CA ARG A 131 3.40 -15.52 -11.99
C ARG A 131 2.56 -14.79 -10.92
N VAL A 132 3.19 -14.37 -9.83
CA VAL A 132 2.49 -13.60 -8.77
C VAL A 132 2.03 -12.25 -9.31
N GLY A 133 2.85 -11.57 -10.12
CA GLY A 133 2.46 -10.33 -10.80
C GLY A 133 1.26 -10.54 -11.74
N ALA A 134 1.23 -11.65 -12.49
CA ALA A 134 0.09 -11.98 -13.33
C ALA A 134 -1.18 -12.31 -12.52
N ALA A 135 -1.04 -12.98 -11.36
CA ALA A 135 -2.17 -13.35 -10.51
C ALA A 135 -2.73 -12.18 -9.69
N THR A 136 -1.89 -11.19 -9.33
CA THR A 136 -2.28 -10.02 -8.56
C THR A 136 -2.59 -8.79 -9.42
N GLY A 137 -1.93 -8.68 -10.58
CA GLY A 137 -1.88 -7.43 -11.35
C GLY A 137 -0.98 -6.38 -10.71
N LEU A 138 -0.08 -6.76 -9.79
CA LEU A 138 0.97 -5.89 -9.25
C LEU A 138 2.13 -5.76 -10.25
N ASP A 139 2.76 -4.62 -10.30
CA ASP A 139 3.96 -4.37 -11.12
C ASP A 139 5.22 -4.74 -10.29
N LEU A 140 5.56 -6.02 -10.27
CA LEU A 140 6.71 -6.59 -9.57
C LEU A 140 7.89 -6.66 -10.54
N ARG A 141 8.98 -5.96 -10.26
CA ARG A 141 10.13 -5.87 -11.18
C ARG A 141 11.44 -6.25 -10.52
N VAL A 142 12.05 -7.31 -10.99
CA VAL A 142 13.45 -7.63 -10.67
C VAL A 142 14.34 -6.63 -11.42
N VAL A 143 14.93 -5.69 -10.68
CA VAL A 143 15.70 -4.56 -11.25
C VAL A 143 17.20 -4.82 -11.30
N GLY A 144 17.70 -5.85 -10.60
CA GLY A 144 19.12 -6.18 -10.65
C GLY A 144 19.57 -7.14 -9.54
N GLU A 145 20.88 -7.27 -9.44
CA GLU A 145 21.55 -8.03 -8.38
C GLU A 145 22.23 -7.06 -7.39
N THR A 146 22.43 -7.54 -6.17
CA THR A 146 23.08 -6.78 -5.08
C THR A 146 23.95 -7.73 -4.25
N ASP A 147 24.86 -7.17 -3.48
CA ASP A 147 25.62 -7.85 -2.42
C ASP A 147 25.02 -7.61 -1.03
N ASP A 148 23.90 -6.88 -0.97
CA ASP A 148 23.16 -6.60 0.26
C ASP A 148 22.56 -7.90 0.83
N ARG A 149 22.68 -8.07 2.17
CA ARG A 149 22.14 -9.20 2.93
C ARG A 149 21.33 -8.75 4.15
N ASP A 150 21.13 -7.42 4.30
CA ASP A 150 20.35 -6.88 5.40
C ASP A 150 18.85 -7.15 5.18
N THR A 151 18.25 -7.90 6.08
CA THR A 151 16.82 -8.22 6.03
C THR A 151 15.94 -7.12 6.62
N ASP A 152 16.51 -6.12 7.30
CA ASP A 152 15.79 -4.90 7.66
C ASP A 152 15.73 -3.97 6.43
N ARG A 153 14.57 -3.89 5.82
CA ARG A 153 14.34 -3.17 4.56
C ARG A 153 13.90 -1.73 4.71
N ILE A 154 14.06 -1.17 5.91
CA ILE A 154 13.86 0.27 6.15
C ILE A 154 15.21 0.88 6.52
N ASP A 155 15.71 1.79 5.71
CA ASP A 155 16.99 2.44 5.98
C ASP A 155 16.97 3.32 7.25
N ALA A 156 18.14 3.78 7.68
CA ALA A 156 18.31 4.62 8.88
C ALA A 156 17.53 5.95 8.81
N ALA A 157 17.09 6.38 7.64
CA ALA A 157 16.26 7.56 7.43
C ALA A 157 14.75 7.24 7.43
N GLY A 158 14.39 5.96 7.55
CA GLY A 158 12.99 5.49 7.50
C GLY A 158 12.45 5.35 6.08
N VAL A 159 13.33 5.24 5.08
CA VAL A 159 12.94 5.06 3.68
C VAL A 159 12.93 3.57 3.33
N PRO A 160 11.85 3.05 2.72
CA PRO A 160 11.82 1.68 2.24
C PRO A 160 12.85 1.46 1.12
N GLU A 161 13.65 0.40 1.25
CA GLU A 161 14.52 -0.11 0.21
C GLU A 161 13.78 -1.08 -0.70
N PRO A 162 14.28 -1.43 -1.90
CA PRO A 162 13.69 -2.46 -2.73
C PRO A 162 13.52 -3.79 -1.99
N VAL A 163 12.54 -4.60 -2.35
CA VAL A 163 12.40 -5.96 -1.85
C VAL A 163 13.69 -6.73 -2.11
N LEU A 164 14.15 -7.50 -1.14
CA LEU A 164 15.36 -8.31 -1.25
C LEU A 164 15.01 -9.80 -1.33
N VAL A 165 15.59 -10.50 -2.31
CA VAL A 165 15.60 -11.96 -2.38
C VAL A 165 17.02 -12.43 -2.15
N LEU A 166 17.23 -13.33 -1.20
CA LEU A 166 18.55 -13.88 -0.91
C LEU A 166 18.48 -15.37 -0.54
N TRP A 167 19.62 -16.05 -0.66
CA TRP A 167 19.85 -17.40 -0.15
C TRP A 167 20.73 -17.32 1.09
N SER A 168 20.38 -18.09 2.12
CA SER A 168 21.08 -18.11 3.40
C SER A 168 21.00 -19.49 4.04
N ASP A 169 21.57 -19.64 5.21
CA ASP A 169 21.53 -20.85 6.02
C ASP A 169 21.04 -20.51 7.47
N GLU A 170 20.85 -21.56 8.29
CA GLU A 170 20.38 -21.40 9.66
C GLU A 170 21.40 -20.69 10.59
N ASP A 171 22.68 -20.68 10.25
CA ASP A 171 23.71 -20.00 11.03
C ASP A 171 23.59 -18.46 10.87
N GLU A 172 23.25 -18.00 9.68
CA GLU A 172 23.03 -16.58 9.40
C GLU A 172 21.59 -16.16 9.66
N GLN A 173 20.62 -17.02 9.31
CA GLN A 173 19.19 -16.79 9.45
C GLN A 173 18.54 -17.89 10.30
N PRO A 174 18.45 -17.73 11.61
CA PRO A 174 17.92 -18.75 12.52
C PRO A 174 16.50 -19.22 12.23
N ASP A 175 15.71 -18.43 11.52
CA ASP A 175 14.34 -18.79 11.11
C ASP A 175 14.31 -19.87 10.02
N LEU A 176 15.46 -20.21 9.40
CA LEU A 176 15.63 -21.33 8.48
C LEU A 176 15.90 -22.66 9.21
N ALA A 177 15.99 -22.67 10.53
CA ALA A 177 16.35 -23.87 11.27
C ALA A 177 15.33 -25.01 11.06
N GLY A 178 15.85 -26.23 10.84
CA GLY A 178 15.05 -27.43 10.65
C GLY A 178 14.67 -27.70 9.20
N ASP A 179 13.40 -27.99 8.95
CA ASP A 179 12.89 -28.34 7.60
C ASP A 179 12.32 -27.11 6.85
N VAL A 180 12.75 -25.89 7.19
CA VAL A 180 12.27 -24.65 6.58
C VAL A 180 13.05 -24.39 5.29
N ALA A 181 12.37 -24.40 4.15
CA ALA A 181 12.98 -24.19 2.84
C ALA A 181 13.09 -22.69 2.45
N GLY A 182 12.39 -21.82 3.18
CA GLY A 182 12.40 -20.38 3.02
C GLY A 182 11.44 -19.71 3.96
N TYR A 183 11.50 -18.38 4.00
CA TYR A 183 10.49 -17.54 4.62
C TYR A 183 10.42 -16.18 3.91
N ALA A 184 9.29 -15.54 3.98
CA ALA A 184 9.14 -14.20 3.46
C ALA A 184 8.27 -13.33 4.38
N GLY A 185 8.47 -12.02 4.28
CA GLY A 185 7.68 -11.05 5.02
C GLY A 185 7.77 -9.68 4.41
N SER A 186 6.76 -8.87 4.67
CA SER A 186 6.68 -7.50 4.21
C SER A 186 6.55 -6.51 5.34
N VAL A 187 7.16 -5.35 5.17
CA VAL A 187 7.05 -4.23 6.09
C VAL A 187 5.84 -3.39 5.71
N ALA A 188 4.94 -3.20 6.69
CA ALA A 188 3.74 -2.40 6.51
C ALA A 188 3.92 -0.99 7.08
N THR A 189 3.41 0.01 6.37
CA THR A 189 3.26 1.37 6.89
C THR A 189 1.79 1.70 7.06
N GLY A 190 1.47 2.43 8.14
CA GLY A 190 0.12 2.82 8.50
C GLY A 190 -0.14 4.30 8.19
N GLY A 191 -1.37 4.59 7.77
CA GLY A 191 -1.91 5.91 7.55
C GLY A 191 -3.42 5.84 7.68
N SER A 192 -4.15 6.38 6.71
CA SER A 192 -5.59 6.14 6.56
C SER A 192 -5.90 4.68 6.18
N ARG A 193 -4.93 4.03 5.59
CA ARG A 193 -4.92 2.61 5.21
C ARG A 193 -3.51 2.05 5.47
N THR A 194 -3.43 0.79 5.88
CA THR A 194 -2.17 0.06 6.02
C THR A 194 -1.80 -0.57 4.67
N SER A 195 -0.55 -0.42 4.23
CA SER A 195 -0.05 -1.04 3.00
C SER A 195 1.39 -1.52 3.18
N TYR A 196 1.75 -2.57 2.47
CA TYR A 196 3.13 -3.03 2.37
C TYR A 196 3.93 -2.09 1.48
N VAL A 197 5.18 -1.83 1.88
CA VAL A 197 6.08 -0.89 1.16
C VAL A 197 7.38 -1.53 0.71
N THR A 198 7.81 -2.60 1.37
CA THR A 198 8.99 -3.40 1.05
C THR A 198 8.90 -4.74 1.77
N GLY A 199 9.90 -5.61 1.59
CA GLY A 199 9.96 -6.90 2.26
C GLY A 199 11.19 -7.71 1.88
N VAL A 200 11.24 -8.94 2.35
CA VAL A 200 12.33 -9.88 2.11
C VAL A 200 11.78 -11.26 1.79
N VAL A 201 12.50 -11.98 0.92
CA VAL A 201 12.35 -13.41 0.66
C VAL A 201 13.70 -14.06 0.95
N VAL A 202 13.75 -14.95 1.93
CA VAL A 202 14.96 -15.68 2.31
C VAL A 202 14.74 -17.16 1.99
N LEU A 203 15.68 -17.75 1.26
CA LEU A 203 15.59 -19.12 0.76
C LEU A 203 16.76 -19.93 1.33
N ASP A 204 16.50 -21.16 1.75
CA ASP A 204 17.50 -22.02 2.37
C ASP A 204 18.41 -22.69 1.33
N VAL A 205 19.73 -22.46 1.46
CA VAL A 205 20.76 -22.97 0.54
C VAL A 205 20.76 -24.48 0.51
N ASP A 206 20.67 -25.14 1.68
CA ASP A 206 20.77 -26.59 1.81
C ASP A 206 19.53 -27.30 1.30
N ALA A 207 18.35 -26.77 1.58
CA ALA A 207 17.07 -27.25 1.03
C ALA A 207 17.07 -27.16 -0.50
N PHE A 208 17.53 -26.03 -1.06
CA PHE A 208 17.63 -25.85 -2.52
C PHE A 208 18.64 -26.78 -3.16
N ALA A 209 19.78 -27.02 -2.51
CA ALA A 209 20.78 -28.01 -2.97
C ALA A 209 20.20 -29.41 -2.90
N GLN A 210 19.51 -29.77 -1.82
CA GLN A 210 18.87 -31.10 -1.66
C GLN A 210 17.80 -31.34 -2.73
N MET A 211 16.87 -30.39 -2.92
CA MET A 211 15.84 -30.45 -3.97
C MET A 211 16.46 -30.61 -5.35
N GLY A 212 17.58 -29.94 -5.63
CA GLY A 212 18.30 -30.03 -6.90
C GLY A 212 18.79 -31.41 -7.26
N THR A 213 18.92 -32.33 -6.30
CA THR A 213 19.35 -33.74 -6.53
C THR A 213 18.18 -34.71 -6.73
N GLN A 214 16.94 -34.27 -6.52
CA GLN A 214 15.75 -35.13 -6.54
C GLN A 214 15.05 -35.09 -7.92
N PRO A 215 14.38 -36.18 -8.33
CA PRO A 215 13.49 -36.16 -9.48
C PRO A 215 12.37 -35.11 -9.25
N GLY A 216 12.17 -34.22 -10.22
CA GLY A 216 11.20 -33.12 -10.07
C GLY A 216 11.67 -31.94 -9.24
N GLY A 217 12.92 -31.95 -8.74
CA GLY A 217 13.46 -30.94 -7.85
C GLY A 217 13.42 -29.49 -8.39
N ALA A 218 13.49 -29.33 -9.71
CA ALA A 218 13.31 -28.00 -10.33
C ALA A 218 11.90 -27.45 -10.10
N ALA A 219 10.85 -28.28 -10.20
CA ALA A 219 9.48 -27.87 -9.92
C ALA A 219 9.27 -27.54 -8.43
N TYR A 220 9.86 -28.32 -7.53
CA TYR A 220 9.80 -28.06 -6.09
C TYR A 220 10.51 -26.75 -5.72
N ARG A 221 11.71 -26.49 -6.26
CA ARG A 221 12.40 -25.20 -6.03
C ARG A 221 11.57 -24.02 -6.54
N GLN A 222 10.96 -24.17 -7.72
CA GLN A 222 10.07 -23.14 -8.25
C GLN A 222 8.86 -22.92 -7.34
N ALA A 223 8.24 -23.99 -6.85
CA ALA A 223 7.11 -23.95 -5.93
C ALA A 223 7.44 -23.23 -4.62
N VAL A 224 8.64 -23.51 -4.04
CA VAL A 224 9.09 -22.82 -2.84
C VAL A 224 9.24 -21.32 -3.09
N VAL A 225 9.89 -20.89 -4.18
CA VAL A 225 10.02 -19.46 -4.47
C VAL A 225 8.66 -18.80 -4.67
N GLU A 226 7.72 -19.46 -5.35
CA GLU A 226 6.35 -18.94 -5.54
C GLU A 226 5.57 -18.86 -4.23
N HIS A 227 5.70 -19.85 -3.36
CA HIS A 227 5.12 -19.86 -2.01
C HIS A 227 5.60 -18.66 -1.20
N GLU A 228 6.93 -18.44 -1.17
CA GLU A 228 7.52 -17.31 -0.43
C GLU A 228 7.11 -15.95 -1.04
N VAL A 229 7.04 -15.85 -2.36
CA VAL A 229 6.52 -14.62 -3.00
C VAL A 229 5.02 -14.43 -2.73
N GLY A 230 4.26 -15.53 -2.54
CA GLY A 230 2.88 -15.49 -2.03
C GLY A 230 2.79 -14.84 -0.66
N HIS A 231 3.66 -15.24 0.29
CA HIS A 231 3.77 -14.59 1.60
C HIS A 231 4.21 -13.12 1.48
N LEU A 232 5.20 -12.83 0.64
CA LEU A 232 5.66 -11.46 0.41
C LEU A 232 4.50 -10.54 0.03
N VAL A 233 3.59 -10.97 -0.86
CA VAL A 233 2.47 -10.12 -1.27
C VAL A 233 1.30 -10.11 -0.30
N GLY A 234 1.27 -11.04 0.69
CA GLY A 234 0.33 -11.02 1.79
C GLY A 234 -0.55 -12.24 1.99
N LEU A 235 -0.32 -13.36 1.27
CA LEU A 235 -0.99 -14.62 1.57
C LEU A 235 -0.44 -15.23 2.86
N ASP A 236 -1.31 -15.86 3.63
CA ASP A 236 -0.98 -16.71 4.78
C ASP A 236 -1.17 -18.18 4.44
N HIS A 237 -0.67 -19.06 5.27
CA HIS A 237 -0.88 -20.50 5.16
C HIS A 237 -2.36 -20.88 5.24
N VAL A 238 -2.71 -21.95 4.56
CA VAL A 238 -4.03 -22.59 4.61
C VAL A 238 -3.90 -24.08 4.89
N ASP A 239 -4.90 -24.67 5.54
CA ASP A 239 -4.94 -26.11 5.84
C ASP A 239 -5.64 -26.89 4.70
N ASP A 240 -5.15 -26.67 3.47
CA ASP A 240 -5.64 -27.35 2.25
C ASP A 240 -4.46 -27.76 1.37
N PRO A 241 -4.16 -29.07 1.26
CA PRO A 241 -3.02 -29.56 0.47
C PRO A 241 -3.19 -29.39 -1.05
N GLY A 242 -4.32 -28.91 -1.53
CA GLY A 242 -4.56 -28.54 -2.92
C GLY A 242 -4.09 -27.12 -3.26
N GLU A 243 -3.73 -26.33 -2.26
CA GLU A 243 -3.22 -24.96 -2.40
C GLU A 243 -1.70 -24.96 -2.25
N LEU A 244 -1.00 -24.07 -2.96
CA LEU A 244 0.45 -23.91 -2.81
C LEU A 244 0.82 -23.32 -1.44
N MET A 245 -0.08 -22.51 -0.84
CA MET A 245 0.10 -21.94 0.49
C MET A 245 -0.16 -22.94 1.64
N TYR A 246 -0.29 -24.25 1.33
CA TYR A 246 -0.21 -25.29 2.36
C TYR A 246 1.22 -25.36 2.93
N PRO A 247 1.41 -25.40 4.28
CA PRO A 247 2.73 -25.24 4.90
C PRO A 247 3.69 -26.40 4.63
N GLU A 248 3.20 -27.58 4.26
CA GLU A 248 4.05 -28.75 3.97
C GLU A 248 4.35 -28.86 2.47
N THR A 249 5.62 -28.85 2.12
CA THR A 249 6.06 -28.97 0.72
C THR A 249 5.71 -30.34 0.13
N GLY A 250 5.12 -30.35 -1.08
CA GLY A 250 5.08 -31.55 -1.90
C GLY A 250 3.72 -32.07 -2.34
N ALA A 251 2.60 -31.45 -1.94
CA ALA A 251 1.28 -31.84 -2.44
C ALA A 251 1.00 -31.23 -3.83
N THR A 252 1.37 -29.96 -4.02
CA THR A 252 1.26 -29.23 -5.30
C THR A 252 2.50 -28.40 -5.57
N THR A 253 2.73 -28.05 -6.82
CA THR A 253 3.83 -27.17 -7.27
C THR A 253 3.33 -25.95 -8.03
N GLU A 254 2.03 -25.71 -8.03
CA GLU A 254 1.39 -24.58 -8.69
C GLU A 254 0.32 -23.98 -7.76
N PHE A 255 0.03 -22.70 -7.88
CA PHE A 255 -1.05 -22.05 -7.14
C PHE A 255 -2.38 -22.74 -7.41
N GLY A 256 -3.07 -23.11 -6.34
CA GLY A 256 -4.41 -23.66 -6.38
C GLY A 256 -5.48 -22.56 -6.57
N PRO A 257 -6.76 -22.96 -6.66
CA PRO A 257 -7.86 -22.02 -6.87
C PRO A 257 -8.00 -20.97 -5.75
N GLY A 258 -7.76 -21.37 -4.50
CA GLY A 258 -7.82 -20.46 -3.35
C GLY A 258 -6.66 -19.48 -3.34
N ASP A 259 -5.44 -19.95 -3.62
CA ASP A 259 -4.28 -19.07 -3.75
C ASP A 259 -4.52 -17.99 -4.82
N LEU A 260 -5.04 -18.39 -5.99
CA LEU A 260 -5.34 -17.47 -7.09
C LEU A 260 -6.45 -16.47 -6.71
N GLU A 261 -7.47 -16.90 -5.95
CA GLU A 261 -8.48 -15.99 -5.42
C GLU A 261 -7.84 -15.00 -4.43
N GLY A 262 -7.03 -15.48 -3.49
CA GLY A 262 -6.33 -14.66 -2.50
C GLY A 262 -5.42 -13.63 -3.16
N LEU A 263 -4.58 -14.05 -4.12
CA LEU A 263 -3.72 -13.18 -4.92
C LEU A 263 -4.53 -12.11 -5.69
N GLY A 264 -5.62 -12.52 -6.34
CA GLY A 264 -6.52 -11.59 -7.03
C GLY A 264 -7.12 -10.53 -6.10
N ARG A 265 -7.44 -10.90 -4.85
CA ARG A 265 -7.94 -9.98 -3.82
C ARG A 265 -6.86 -9.03 -3.31
N LEU A 266 -5.63 -9.52 -3.06
CA LEU A 266 -4.47 -8.70 -2.72
C LEU A 266 -4.18 -7.67 -3.80
N GLY A 267 -4.25 -8.08 -5.04
CA GLY A 267 -4.12 -7.17 -6.16
C GLY A 267 -5.32 -6.22 -6.36
N ALA A 268 -6.48 -6.47 -5.75
CA ALA A 268 -7.67 -5.64 -5.89
C ALA A 268 -7.74 -4.44 -4.93
N VAL A 269 -6.78 -4.34 -3.99
CA VAL A 269 -6.73 -3.20 -3.06
C VAL A 269 -6.70 -1.86 -3.81
N PRO A 270 -7.30 -0.78 -3.26
CA PRO A 270 -7.24 0.53 -3.89
C PRO A 270 -5.82 1.09 -3.86
N CYS A 271 -5.52 2.00 -4.79
CA CYS A 271 -4.29 2.81 -4.74
C CYS A 271 -4.25 3.64 -3.46
N GLY A 272 -3.08 3.76 -2.84
CA GLY A 272 -2.83 4.44 -1.57
C GLY A 272 -2.71 5.95 -1.67
#